data_1ee0eeb39553e8e370ba0d3dbec9c9ee
#
_entry.id   1ee0eeb39553e8e370ba0d3dbec9c9ee
#
_cell.length_a   1.000
_cell.length_b   1.000
_cell.length_c   1.000
_cell.angle_alpha   90.00
_cell.angle_beta   90.00
_cell.angle_gamma   90.00
#
_symmetry.space_group_name_H-M   'P 1'
#
loop_
_entity.id
_entity.type
_entity.pdbx_description
1 polymer ?
#
loop_
_entity_poly.entity_id
_entity_poly.type
_entity_poly.pdbx_seq_one_letter_code
_entity_poly.pdbx_strand_id
1 'polypeptide(L)'
;MQKPELLAPGGSLEKLKTAIDYGADAVYIGGEAFSLRVAAENFSKEDMIEGLKYAHDRGKKVYLTANILPHNSDIDEFEKFIKEIRPMGFDAVLIADLGLFDMMRSLAPEIPIHVSTQANNINYRSAIAWHKMGATRVVLAREMSFKEIAEFREKIPADLELEAFIHGAMCISYSGRCLLSNYMTGRDSNQGACAHPCRWNYKLVEETRPGEYMDVFENERGTFIFNSKDLCTIEHIPELVQSGITSLKIEGRVKTSYYVATIVGAYRREIDRYFADPQNYTFNKAEYDELCKVSHRPYTTGFYFGKPDENSQVYTSSSYIRDYDLIGIVQSYDAETGIATITQRTRFCKGDEIEIIRPMQPYFVQTVDSMTDENGSEIEVANHAEQIIKMKVTEPVTAGSMLRKKK
;
A
#
# COMPACT_ATOMS: atom_id res chain seq x y z
N MET A 1 19.11 -0.12 18.20
CA MET A 1 18.48 -0.36 16.88
C MET A 1 17.34 0.64 16.76
N GLN A 2 17.25 1.39 15.66
CA GLN A 2 16.20 2.40 15.46
C GLN A 2 14.95 1.72 14.88
N LYS A 3 13.77 2.11 15.39
CA LYS A 3 12.49 1.64 14.87
C LYS A 3 12.26 2.21 13.48
N PRO A 4 12.02 1.37 12.45
CA PRO A 4 11.79 1.86 11.10
C PRO A 4 10.43 2.57 10.99
N GLU A 5 10.35 3.51 10.07
CA GLU A 5 9.13 4.18 9.66
C GLU A 5 8.18 3.18 8.98
N LEU A 6 6.91 3.15 9.35
CA LEU A 6 5.86 2.42 8.62
C LEU A 6 5.19 3.39 7.63
N LEU A 7 5.46 3.20 6.34
CA LEU A 7 4.99 4.05 5.26
C LEU A 7 3.79 3.41 4.54
N ALA A 8 2.64 4.06 4.64
CA ALA A 8 1.37 3.56 4.11
C ALA A 8 0.93 4.28 2.83
N PRO A 9 0.10 3.64 1.98
CA PRO A 9 -0.47 4.27 0.79
C PRO A 9 -1.68 5.15 1.14
N GLY A 10 -1.71 6.40 0.65
CA GLY A 10 -2.86 7.30 0.66
C GLY A 10 -3.41 7.46 -0.75
N GLY A 11 -4.43 6.69 -1.11
CA GLY A 11 -5.07 6.77 -2.43
C GLY A 11 -6.20 7.79 -2.50
N SER A 12 -6.66 8.33 -1.36
CA SER A 12 -7.60 9.42 -1.18
C SER A 12 -7.41 10.02 0.21
N LEU A 13 -8.04 11.16 0.48
CA LEU A 13 -7.97 11.82 1.80
C LEU A 13 -8.50 10.89 2.92
N GLU A 14 -9.59 10.13 2.69
CA GLU A 14 -10.10 9.13 3.62
C GLU A 14 -9.05 8.07 3.94
N LYS A 15 -8.38 7.53 2.89
CA LYS A 15 -7.35 6.50 3.06
C LYS A 15 -6.10 7.02 3.76
N LEU A 16 -5.73 8.29 3.55
CA LEU A 16 -4.65 8.95 4.28
C LEU A 16 -4.98 9.02 5.77
N LYS A 17 -6.16 9.52 6.13
CA LYS A 17 -6.61 9.59 7.53
C LYS A 17 -6.66 8.21 8.16
N THR A 18 -7.25 7.24 7.47
CA THR A 18 -7.28 5.83 7.90
C THR A 18 -5.88 5.26 8.16
N ALA A 19 -4.93 5.50 7.25
CA ALA A 19 -3.56 5.01 7.41
C ALA A 19 -2.91 5.55 8.69
N ILE A 20 -3.06 6.85 8.95
CA ILE A 20 -2.52 7.51 10.14
C ILE A 20 -3.18 6.99 11.42
N ASP A 21 -4.51 6.89 11.44
CA ASP A 21 -5.26 6.43 12.60
C ASP A 21 -4.92 4.98 12.97
N TYR A 22 -4.65 4.13 11.97
CA TYR A 22 -4.25 2.73 12.18
C TYR A 22 -2.74 2.52 12.38
N GLY A 23 -1.95 3.60 12.48
CA GLY A 23 -0.58 3.54 13.00
C GLY A 23 0.54 3.73 11.99
N ALA A 24 0.27 4.27 10.81
CA ALA A 24 1.33 4.70 9.90
C ALA A 24 2.14 5.86 10.50
N ASP A 25 3.45 5.87 10.25
CA ASP A 25 4.33 6.98 10.61
C ASP A 25 4.40 8.01 9.49
N ALA A 26 4.20 7.56 8.25
CA ALA A 26 4.14 8.40 7.07
C ALA A 26 3.15 7.84 6.05
N VAL A 27 2.64 8.72 5.17
CA VAL A 27 1.74 8.34 4.08
C VAL A 27 2.26 8.91 2.77
N TYR A 28 2.32 8.09 1.71
CA TYR A 28 2.63 8.58 0.38
C TYR A 28 1.36 8.73 -0.46
N ILE A 29 1.23 9.89 -1.09
CA ILE A 29 0.06 10.27 -1.90
C ILE A 29 0.47 10.59 -3.34
N GLY A 30 -0.50 10.76 -4.21
CA GLY A 30 -0.29 11.25 -5.58
C GLY A 30 -1.27 12.35 -5.91
N GLY A 31 -0.76 13.38 -6.55
CA GLY A 31 -1.58 14.41 -7.17
C GLY A 31 -2.16 13.95 -8.50
N GLU A 32 -2.99 14.81 -9.09
CA GLU A 32 -3.58 14.58 -10.42
C GLU A 32 -2.53 14.49 -11.53
N ALA A 33 -1.38 15.16 -11.36
CA ALA A 33 -0.26 15.16 -12.29
C ALA A 33 0.96 14.41 -11.75
N PHE A 34 1.80 13.92 -12.66
CA PHE A 34 3.13 13.32 -12.42
C PHE A 34 3.18 12.07 -11.53
N SER A 35 2.04 11.53 -11.08
CA SER A 35 1.98 10.35 -10.24
C SER A 35 1.60 9.11 -11.03
N LEU A 36 2.27 7.99 -10.75
CA LEU A 36 1.84 6.67 -11.20
C LEU A 36 0.56 6.26 -10.48
N ARG A 37 -0.41 5.72 -11.17
CA ARG A 37 -1.76 5.30 -10.71
C ARG A 37 -2.88 6.30 -11.08
N VAL A 38 -2.97 6.59 -12.37
CA VAL A 38 -4.08 7.40 -12.95
C VAL A 38 -5.47 6.84 -12.58
N ALA A 39 -5.58 5.55 -12.30
CA ALA A 39 -6.83 4.91 -11.87
C ALA A 39 -7.14 5.05 -10.37
N ALA A 40 -6.26 5.66 -9.56
CA ALA A 40 -6.57 6.03 -8.18
C ALA A 40 -7.36 7.34 -8.16
N GLU A 41 -8.18 7.55 -7.13
CA GLU A 41 -8.66 8.87 -6.78
C GLU A 41 -7.42 9.69 -6.41
N ASN A 42 -7.00 10.62 -7.28
CA ASN A 42 -5.87 11.47 -7.00
C ASN A 42 -6.31 12.65 -6.14
N PHE A 43 -5.38 13.16 -5.34
CA PHE A 43 -5.67 14.28 -4.42
C PHE A 43 -5.84 15.58 -5.21
N SER A 44 -6.94 16.28 -4.95
CA SER A 44 -7.08 17.69 -5.26
C SER A 44 -6.11 18.51 -4.40
N LYS A 45 -5.92 19.78 -4.74
CA LYS A 45 -5.10 20.69 -3.94
C LYS A 45 -5.65 20.85 -2.51
N GLU A 46 -6.94 20.96 -2.38
CA GLU A 46 -7.66 21.08 -1.11
C GLU A 46 -7.45 19.83 -0.26
N ASP A 47 -7.57 18.64 -0.86
CA ASP A 47 -7.32 17.37 -0.18
C ASP A 47 -5.87 17.24 0.29
N MET A 48 -4.89 17.71 -0.51
CA MET A 48 -3.48 17.74 -0.12
C MET A 48 -3.25 18.61 1.12
N ILE A 49 -3.80 19.84 1.13
CA ILE A 49 -3.67 20.76 2.25
C ILE A 49 -4.33 20.18 3.51
N GLU A 50 -5.54 19.60 3.39
CA GLU A 50 -6.23 18.99 4.52
C GLU A 50 -5.48 17.74 5.02
N GLY A 51 -4.99 16.90 4.10
CA GLY A 51 -4.22 15.71 4.44
C GLY A 51 -2.89 16.02 5.13
N LEU A 52 -2.15 17.03 4.66
CA LEU A 52 -0.94 17.53 5.29
C LEU A 52 -1.23 18.03 6.71
N LYS A 53 -2.25 18.88 6.87
CA LYS A 53 -2.65 19.37 8.19
C LYS A 53 -3.02 18.21 9.12
N TYR A 54 -3.82 17.26 8.65
CA TYR A 54 -4.23 16.11 9.46
C TYR A 54 -3.05 15.28 9.94
N ALA A 55 -2.06 15.04 9.06
CA ALA A 55 -0.85 14.30 9.37
C ALA A 55 0.06 15.07 10.34
N HIS A 56 0.36 16.33 10.04
CA HIS A 56 1.27 17.15 10.83
C HIS A 56 0.72 17.44 12.24
N ASP A 57 -0.58 17.66 12.41
CA ASP A 57 -1.23 17.80 13.72
C ASP A 57 -1.03 16.56 14.62
N ARG A 58 -0.68 15.40 14.01
CA ARG A 58 -0.40 14.13 14.69
C ARG A 58 1.08 13.73 14.69
N GLY A 59 1.97 14.62 14.25
CA GLY A 59 3.41 14.37 14.13
C GLY A 59 3.77 13.32 13.08
N LYS A 60 2.93 13.16 12.06
CA LYS A 60 3.11 12.22 10.95
C LYS A 60 3.52 12.94 9.68
N LYS A 61 4.13 12.21 8.73
CA LYS A 61 4.70 12.76 7.51
C LYS A 61 3.84 12.43 6.28
N VAL A 62 3.93 13.29 5.26
CA VAL A 62 3.29 13.08 3.96
C VAL A 62 4.30 13.24 2.84
N TYR A 63 4.43 12.21 2.00
CA TYR A 63 5.32 12.20 0.84
C TYR A 63 4.53 12.27 -0.46
N LEU A 64 4.89 13.18 -1.34
CA LEU A 64 4.24 13.33 -2.65
C LEU A 64 4.96 12.50 -3.72
N THR A 65 4.23 11.71 -4.48
CA THR A 65 4.80 10.98 -5.62
C THR A 65 4.75 11.81 -6.90
N ALA A 66 5.91 12.05 -7.50
CA ALA A 66 6.11 12.66 -8.81
C ALA A 66 7.06 11.76 -9.62
N ASN A 67 6.65 10.50 -9.83
CA ASN A 67 7.54 9.41 -10.22
C ASN A 67 7.19 8.73 -11.56
N ILE A 68 6.53 9.45 -12.47
CA ILE A 68 6.40 9.04 -13.86
C ILE A 68 7.76 9.06 -14.56
N LEU A 69 7.87 8.43 -15.72
CA LEU A 69 8.93 8.68 -16.68
C LEU A 69 8.45 9.74 -17.67
N PRO A 70 8.93 10.99 -17.56
CA PRO A 70 8.39 12.12 -18.32
C PRO A 70 8.85 12.10 -19.78
N HIS A 71 8.01 12.64 -20.65
CA HIS A 71 8.39 13.06 -22.00
C HIS A 71 8.74 14.56 -22.01
N ASN A 72 9.34 15.05 -23.10
CA ASN A 72 9.69 16.47 -23.23
C ASN A 72 8.48 17.40 -23.05
N SER A 73 7.28 16.95 -23.42
CA SER A 73 6.03 17.69 -23.24
C SER A 73 5.65 17.92 -21.78
N ASP A 74 6.19 17.11 -20.87
CA ASP A 74 5.83 17.15 -19.44
C ASP A 74 6.71 18.14 -18.64
N ILE A 75 7.84 18.59 -19.23
CA ILE A 75 8.87 19.35 -18.50
C ILE A 75 8.38 20.71 -18.05
N ASP A 76 7.74 21.49 -18.96
CA ASP A 76 7.22 22.82 -18.63
C ASP A 76 6.10 22.77 -17.60
N GLU A 77 5.27 21.72 -17.66
CA GLU A 77 4.21 21.50 -16.67
C GLU A 77 4.78 21.08 -15.30
N PHE A 78 5.92 20.37 -15.28
CA PHE A 78 6.57 19.99 -14.04
C PHE A 78 7.14 21.21 -13.29
N GLU A 79 7.66 22.22 -14.01
CA GLU A 79 8.08 23.47 -13.39
C GLU A 79 6.92 24.19 -12.69
N LYS A 80 5.75 24.24 -13.32
CA LYS A 80 4.53 24.81 -12.72
C LYS A 80 4.10 24.01 -11.49
N PHE A 81 4.12 22.69 -11.59
CA PHE A 81 3.81 21.79 -10.48
C PHE A 81 4.73 22.00 -9.28
N ILE A 82 6.07 22.15 -9.47
CA ILE A 82 6.99 22.46 -8.36
C ILE A 82 6.60 23.77 -7.67
N LYS A 83 6.31 24.81 -8.44
CA LYS A 83 5.89 26.12 -7.88
C LYS A 83 4.60 26.01 -7.05
N GLU A 84 3.69 25.12 -7.46
CA GLU A 84 2.43 24.89 -6.76
C GLU A 84 2.62 24.12 -5.45
N ILE A 85 3.38 23.00 -5.46
CA ILE A 85 3.57 22.16 -4.28
C ILE A 85 4.55 22.72 -3.25
N ARG A 86 5.48 23.57 -3.69
CA ARG A 86 6.54 24.13 -2.84
C ARG A 86 6.02 24.78 -1.55
N PRO A 87 4.95 25.61 -1.56
CA PRO A 87 4.42 26.23 -0.35
C PRO A 87 3.55 25.32 0.51
N MET A 88 3.23 24.09 0.07
CA MET A 88 2.29 23.21 0.78
C MET A 88 2.89 22.52 2.01
N GLY A 89 4.22 22.33 2.06
CA GLY A 89 4.92 21.77 3.22
C GLY A 89 5.00 20.23 3.21
N PHE A 90 5.14 19.60 2.04
CA PHE A 90 5.43 18.17 1.94
C PHE A 90 6.77 17.81 2.59
N ASP A 91 6.81 16.69 3.31
CA ASP A 91 8.02 16.22 3.99
C ASP A 91 9.06 15.62 3.02
N ALA A 92 8.64 15.17 1.84
CA ALA A 92 9.51 14.80 0.72
C ALA A 92 8.71 14.62 -0.58
N VAL A 93 9.44 14.59 -1.71
CA VAL A 93 8.89 14.24 -3.03
C VAL A 93 9.63 13.01 -3.58
N LEU A 94 8.87 12.02 -4.08
CA LEU A 94 9.42 10.80 -4.72
C LEU A 94 9.59 11.03 -6.22
N ILE A 95 10.81 10.92 -6.72
CA ILE A 95 11.19 11.15 -8.12
C ILE A 95 11.96 9.95 -8.67
N ALA A 96 11.76 9.62 -9.96
CA ALA A 96 12.44 8.52 -10.63
C ALA A 96 13.39 8.99 -11.76
N ASP A 97 13.08 10.12 -12.35
CA ASP A 97 13.77 10.68 -13.52
C ASP A 97 14.85 11.67 -13.10
N LEU A 98 16.01 11.64 -13.78
CA LEU A 98 17.14 12.53 -13.48
C LEU A 98 16.85 13.98 -13.80
N GLY A 99 16.12 14.25 -14.89
CA GLY A 99 15.77 15.62 -15.27
C GLY A 99 14.82 16.26 -14.27
N LEU A 100 13.78 15.53 -13.85
CA LEU A 100 12.87 16.00 -12.82
C LEU A 100 13.57 16.15 -11.44
N PHE A 101 14.55 15.29 -11.16
CA PHE A 101 15.37 15.41 -9.95
C PHE A 101 16.17 16.71 -9.93
N ASP A 102 16.87 17.03 -11.02
CA ASP A 102 17.66 18.26 -11.17
C ASP A 102 16.77 19.50 -11.07
N MET A 103 15.62 19.51 -11.73
CA MET A 103 14.64 20.60 -11.65
C MET A 103 14.15 20.81 -10.22
N MET A 104 13.79 19.73 -9.51
CA MET A 104 13.33 19.81 -8.13
C MET A 104 14.42 20.37 -7.20
N ARG A 105 15.66 19.90 -7.35
CA ARG A 105 16.82 20.42 -6.59
C ARG A 105 17.08 21.90 -6.84
N SER A 106 16.86 22.36 -8.07
CA SER A 106 17.11 23.75 -8.46
C SER A 106 15.98 24.68 -7.99
N LEU A 107 14.71 24.25 -8.08
CA LEU A 107 13.54 25.09 -7.87
C LEU A 107 12.96 25.01 -6.46
N ALA A 108 13.16 23.91 -5.74
CA ALA A 108 12.68 23.67 -4.36
C ALA A 108 13.72 22.89 -3.54
N PRO A 109 14.94 23.45 -3.34
CA PRO A 109 16.05 22.73 -2.68
C PRO A 109 15.79 22.39 -1.20
N GLU A 110 14.80 23.02 -0.58
CA GLU A 110 14.39 22.77 0.80
C GLU A 110 13.56 21.50 0.97
N ILE A 111 12.93 20.97 -0.12
CA ILE A 111 12.11 19.78 -0.04
C ILE A 111 13.01 18.55 -0.26
N PRO A 112 13.06 17.61 0.70
CA PRO A 112 13.81 16.37 0.55
C PRO A 112 13.34 15.55 -0.67
N ILE A 113 14.27 14.89 -1.36
CA ILE A 113 13.96 14.03 -2.50
C ILE A 113 14.24 12.58 -2.15
N HIS A 114 13.23 11.73 -2.29
CA HIS A 114 13.33 10.27 -2.23
C HIS A 114 13.37 9.71 -3.65
N VAL A 115 14.37 8.91 -3.94
CA VAL A 115 14.49 8.26 -5.25
C VAL A 115 13.53 7.09 -5.32
N SER A 116 12.55 7.17 -6.24
CA SER A 116 11.52 6.15 -6.40
C SER A 116 12.09 4.78 -6.83
N THR A 117 11.38 3.71 -6.49
CA THR A 117 11.66 2.36 -7.00
C THR A 117 11.64 2.27 -8.54
N GLN A 118 10.96 3.20 -9.21
CA GLN A 118 10.93 3.31 -10.67
C GLN A 118 12.31 3.65 -11.28
N ALA A 119 13.24 4.19 -10.49
CA ALA A 119 14.63 4.37 -10.90
C ALA A 119 15.44 3.07 -10.85
N ASN A 120 14.84 1.95 -10.41
CA ASN A 120 15.42 0.60 -10.41
C ASN A 120 16.77 0.50 -9.68
N ASN A 121 16.82 0.96 -8.41
CA ASN A 121 18.04 0.91 -7.60
C ASN A 121 18.26 -0.49 -7.03
N ILE A 122 19.24 -1.20 -7.59
CA ILE A 122 19.64 -2.57 -7.20
C ILE A 122 21.11 -2.68 -6.78
N ASN A 123 21.85 -1.58 -6.77
CA ASN A 123 23.24 -1.58 -6.37
C ASN A 123 23.64 -0.30 -5.62
N TYR A 124 24.57 -0.43 -4.68
CA TYR A 124 25.00 0.66 -3.80
C TYR A 124 25.67 1.83 -4.55
N ARG A 125 26.27 1.60 -5.73
CA ARG A 125 26.92 2.67 -6.51
C ARG A 125 25.89 3.64 -7.08
N SER A 126 24.75 3.14 -7.56
CA SER A 126 23.63 3.98 -7.99
C SER A 126 23.09 4.83 -6.84
N ALA A 127 22.93 4.24 -5.65
CA ALA A 127 22.47 4.98 -4.48
C ALA A 127 23.45 6.07 -4.03
N ILE A 128 24.77 5.78 -4.05
CA ILE A 128 25.79 6.79 -3.76
C ILE A 128 25.75 7.94 -4.78
N ALA A 129 25.49 7.65 -6.06
CA ALA A 129 25.36 8.68 -7.09
C ALA A 129 24.16 9.57 -6.81
N TRP A 130 22.99 9.00 -6.52
CA TRP A 130 21.80 9.74 -6.13
C TRP A 130 22.04 10.61 -4.88
N HIS A 131 22.69 10.04 -3.85
CA HIS A 131 23.02 10.79 -2.64
C HIS A 131 23.94 11.98 -2.91
N LYS A 132 24.95 11.82 -3.75
CA LYS A 132 25.83 12.93 -4.17
C LYS A 132 25.07 14.04 -4.90
N MET A 133 24.00 13.73 -5.60
CA MET A 133 23.11 14.71 -6.22
C MET A 133 22.16 15.35 -5.23
N GLY A 134 22.04 14.83 -4.01
CA GLY A 134 21.24 15.39 -2.92
C GLY A 134 19.99 14.59 -2.57
N ALA A 135 19.88 13.32 -2.98
CA ALA A 135 18.83 12.43 -2.49
C ALA A 135 19.04 12.12 -1.01
N THR A 136 17.96 12.12 -0.23
CA THR A 136 17.99 11.77 1.19
C THR A 136 17.56 10.33 1.47
N ARG A 137 16.81 9.71 0.54
CA ARG A 137 16.33 8.33 0.63
C ARG A 137 16.32 7.67 -0.73
N VAL A 138 16.59 6.37 -0.75
CA VAL A 138 16.46 5.52 -1.95
C VAL A 138 15.44 4.41 -1.67
N VAL A 139 14.40 4.33 -2.52
CA VAL A 139 13.48 3.20 -2.53
C VAL A 139 14.10 2.08 -3.35
N LEU A 140 14.41 0.97 -2.69
CA LEU A 140 15.04 -0.18 -3.32
C LEU A 140 14.09 -0.83 -4.35
N ALA A 141 14.66 -1.41 -5.38
CA ALA A 141 13.94 -2.32 -6.25
C ALA A 141 13.52 -3.60 -5.46
N ARG A 142 12.41 -4.23 -5.86
CA ARG A 142 11.84 -5.39 -5.14
C ARG A 142 12.58 -6.69 -5.41
N GLU A 143 13.54 -6.66 -6.29
CA GLU A 143 14.32 -7.79 -6.78
C GLU A 143 15.59 -8.04 -5.95
N MET A 144 15.69 -7.48 -4.74
CA MET A 144 16.83 -7.62 -3.83
C MET A 144 16.51 -8.55 -2.66
N SER A 145 17.48 -9.40 -2.31
CA SER A 145 17.44 -10.24 -1.12
C SER A 145 17.88 -9.47 0.15
N PHE A 146 17.53 -9.97 1.34
CA PHE A 146 18.00 -9.42 2.62
C PHE A 146 19.53 -9.35 2.69
N LYS A 147 20.22 -10.38 2.15
CA LYS A 147 21.69 -10.39 2.10
C LYS A 147 22.26 -9.25 1.27
N GLU A 148 21.68 -9.01 0.09
CA GLU A 148 22.10 -7.92 -0.79
C GLU A 148 21.78 -6.56 -0.17
N ILE A 149 20.65 -6.41 0.51
CA ILE A 149 20.25 -5.17 1.20
C ILE A 149 21.21 -4.87 2.36
N ALA A 150 21.58 -5.86 3.16
CA ALA A 150 22.55 -5.69 4.23
C ALA A 150 23.93 -5.26 3.69
N GLU A 151 24.42 -5.92 2.63
CA GLU A 151 25.65 -5.53 1.93
C GLU A 151 25.56 -4.12 1.34
N PHE A 152 24.39 -3.76 0.80
CA PHE A 152 24.12 -2.43 0.28
C PHE A 152 24.21 -1.37 1.38
N ARG A 153 23.59 -1.62 2.57
CA ARG A 153 23.62 -0.73 3.73
C ARG A 153 25.04 -0.46 4.23
N GLU A 154 25.88 -1.48 4.27
CA GLU A 154 27.29 -1.35 4.72
C GLU A 154 28.13 -0.43 3.82
N LYS A 155 27.77 -0.32 2.54
CA LYS A 155 28.56 0.38 1.51
C LYS A 155 28.08 1.78 1.16
N ILE A 156 26.97 2.22 1.73
CA ILE A 156 26.42 3.57 1.47
C ILE A 156 26.60 4.50 2.69
N PRO A 157 26.54 5.83 2.51
CA PRO A 157 26.58 6.78 3.62
C PRO A 157 25.52 6.49 4.68
N ALA A 158 25.85 6.74 5.95
CA ALA A 158 24.97 6.43 7.07
C ALA A 158 23.69 7.29 7.08
N ASP A 159 23.78 8.51 6.55
CA ASP A 159 22.70 9.48 6.43
C ASP A 159 21.79 9.26 5.23
N LEU A 160 22.15 8.36 4.30
CA LEU A 160 21.24 7.95 3.22
C LEU A 160 20.27 6.89 3.71
N GLU A 161 18.99 7.20 3.73
CA GLU A 161 17.93 6.30 4.15
C GLU A 161 17.60 5.24 3.08
N LEU A 162 17.22 4.04 3.53
CA LEU A 162 16.74 2.96 2.68
C LEU A 162 15.26 2.68 2.93
N GLU A 163 14.47 2.64 1.86
CA GLU A 163 13.07 2.27 1.88
C GLU A 163 12.85 0.99 1.06
N ALA A 164 12.07 0.05 1.56
CA ALA A 164 11.75 -1.18 0.86
C ALA A 164 10.26 -1.54 0.99
N PHE A 165 9.69 -2.14 -0.06
CA PHE A 165 8.33 -2.66 -0.01
C PHE A 165 8.25 -3.92 0.83
N ILE A 166 7.28 -3.96 1.75
CA ILE A 166 7.07 -5.08 2.67
C ILE A 166 5.75 -5.82 2.43
N HIS A 167 4.82 -5.21 1.71
CA HIS A 167 3.49 -5.78 1.48
C HIS A 167 2.86 -5.26 0.18
N GLY A 168 2.02 -6.10 -0.43
CA GLY A 168 1.13 -5.75 -1.53
C GLY A 168 1.54 -6.31 -2.89
N ALA A 169 0.93 -5.81 -3.94
CA ALA A 169 1.02 -6.38 -5.28
C ALA A 169 2.45 -6.35 -5.85
N MET A 170 2.95 -7.49 -6.31
CA MET A 170 4.20 -7.60 -7.07
C MET A 170 3.98 -7.35 -8.57
N CYS A 171 5.01 -6.90 -9.26
CA CYS A 171 5.04 -6.76 -10.71
C CYS A 171 5.80 -7.93 -11.34
N ILE A 172 5.40 -8.38 -12.53
CA ILE A 172 6.11 -9.40 -13.29
C ILE A 172 7.44 -8.87 -13.87
N SER A 173 7.51 -7.59 -14.17
CA SER A 173 8.70 -6.94 -14.70
C SER A 173 9.52 -6.28 -13.60
N TYR A 174 10.81 -6.10 -13.86
CA TYR A 174 11.65 -5.25 -13.02
C TYR A 174 10.98 -3.91 -12.75
N SER A 175 11.21 -3.39 -11.56
CA SER A 175 10.66 -2.11 -11.10
C SER A 175 10.89 -1.00 -12.12
N GLY A 176 9.80 -0.41 -12.65
CA GLY A 176 9.86 0.68 -13.64
C GLY A 176 10.27 0.29 -15.07
N ARG A 177 10.25 -0.99 -15.45
CA ARG A 177 10.76 -1.47 -16.76
C ARG A 177 9.76 -2.35 -17.52
N CYS A 178 8.47 -1.97 -17.54
CA CYS A 178 7.44 -2.76 -18.19
C CYS A 178 6.84 -2.07 -19.41
N LEU A 179 6.89 -2.72 -20.58
CA LEU A 179 6.23 -2.29 -21.81
C LEU A 179 4.97 -3.09 -22.17
N LEU A 180 4.66 -4.16 -21.41
CA LEU A 180 3.60 -5.09 -21.77
C LEU A 180 2.22 -4.41 -21.87
N SER A 181 1.90 -3.49 -20.94
CA SER A 181 0.64 -2.77 -20.95
C SER A 181 0.51 -1.87 -22.17
N ASN A 182 1.57 -1.15 -22.51
CA ASN A 182 1.60 -0.29 -23.71
C ASN A 182 1.42 -1.15 -24.97
N TYR A 183 2.19 -2.23 -25.10
CA TYR A 183 2.13 -3.12 -26.26
C TYR A 183 0.75 -3.75 -26.44
N MET A 184 0.13 -4.24 -25.36
CA MET A 184 -1.14 -4.96 -25.43
C MET A 184 -2.38 -4.08 -25.52
N THR A 185 -2.32 -2.83 -25.02
CA THR A 185 -3.51 -1.99 -24.84
C THR A 185 -3.32 -0.53 -25.22
N GLY A 186 -2.13 -0.11 -25.62
CA GLY A 186 -1.78 1.30 -25.83
C GLY A 186 -1.70 2.13 -24.53
N ARG A 187 -1.88 1.50 -23.35
CA ARG A 187 -1.84 2.19 -22.05
C ARG A 187 -0.46 2.04 -21.42
N ASP A 188 0.24 3.16 -21.26
CA ASP A 188 1.60 3.16 -20.76
C ASP A 188 1.66 2.97 -19.24
N SER A 189 2.29 1.87 -18.79
CA SER A 189 2.51 1.57 -17.38
C SER A 189 3.51 2.53 -16.72
N ASN A 190 4.42 3.11 -17.48
CA ASN A 190 5.43 4.06 -17.00
C ASN A 190 4.88 5.48 -16.87
N GLN A 191 3.69 5.73 -17.46
CA GLN A 191 2.88 6.93 -17.28
C GLN A 191 1.68 6.69 -16.33
N GLY A 192 1.68 5.62 -15.55
CA GLY A 192 0.65 5.32 -14.55
C GLY A 192 -0.60 4.62 -15.07
N ALA A 193 -0.72 4.37 -16.37
CA ALA A 193 -1.92 3.84 -17.02
C ALA A 193 -1.92 2.30 -17.18
N CYS A 194 -1.22 1.56 -16.32
CA CYS A 194 -1.08 0.10 -16.42
C CYS A 194 -2.45 -0.62 -16.41
N ALA A 195 -2.74 -1.38 -17.48
CA ALA A 195 -3.93 -2.21 -17.61
C ALA A 195 -3.80 -3.60 -16.96
N HIS A 196 -2.65 -3.91 -16.37
CA HIS A 196 -2.31 -5.20 -15.75
C HIS A 196 -2.45 -6.40 -16.70
N PRO A 197 -2.02 -6.36 -17.96
CA PRO A 197 -2.19 -7.50 -18.88
C PRO A 197 -1.44 -8.74 -18.42
N CYS A 198 -0.34 -8.61 -17.66
CA CYS A 198 0.36 -9.76 -17.06
C CYS A 198 -0.51 -10.60 -16.11
N ARG A 199 -1.72 -10.15 -15.78
CA ARG A 199 -2.67 -10.83 -14.88
C ARG A 199 -3.88 -11.40 -15.62
N TRP A 200 -3.94 -11.24 -16.96
CA TRP A 200 -4.99 -11.81 -17.77
C TRP A 200 -4.70 -13.29 -18.01
N ASN A 201 -5.76 -14.05 -18.27
CA ASN A 201 -5.63 -15.44 -18.69
C ASN A 201 -5.24 -15.50 -20.16
N TYR A 202 -4.18 -16.23 -20.46
CA TYR A 202 -3.70 -16.45 -21.82
C TYR A 202 -3.67 -17.94 -22.13
N LYS A 203 -3.87 -18.25 -23.40
CA LYS A 203 -3.60 -19.55 -23.99
C LYS A 203 -2.62 -19.34 -25.12
N LEU A 204 -1.62 -20.21 -25.24
CA LEU A 204 -0.80 -20.24 -26.44
C LEU A 204 -1.51 -21.06 -27.51
N VAL A 205 -1.52 -20.51 -28.73
CA VAL A 205 -1.98 -21.19 -29.94
C VAL A 205 -0.81 -21.17 -30.91
N GLU A 206 -0.41 -22.33 -31.39
CA GLU A 206 0.56 -22.44 -32.46
C GLU A 206 -0.17 -22.32 -33.80
N GLU A 207 0.37 -21.49 -34.72
CA GLU A 207 -0.29 -21.10 -35.97
C GLU A 207 -0.63 -22.35 -36.86
N THR A 208 0.21 -23.39 -36.80
CA THR A 208 -0.01 -24.61 -37.59
C THR A 208 -0.99 -25.61 -36.94
N ARG A 209 -1.42 -25.31 -35.68
CA ARG A 209 -2.39 -26.10 -34.91
C ARG A 209 -3.55 -25.24 -34.39
N PRO A 210 -4.35 -24.64 -35.26
CA PRO A 210 -5.45 -23.78 -34.86
C PRO A 210 -6.51 -24.59 -34.10
N GLY A 211 -6.91 -24.10 -32.92
CA GLY A 211 -7.90 -24.74 -32.04
C GLY A 211 -7.31 -25.63 -30.93
N GLU A 212 -6.02 -25.90 -30.96
CA GLU A 212 -5.31 -26.52 -29.84
C GLU A 212 -4.78 -25.43 -28.90
N TYR A 213 -5.42 -25.28 -27.73
CA TYR A 213 -5.02 -24.33 -26.72
C TYR A 213 -4.05 -24.99 -25.74
N MET A 214 -2.81 -24.50 -25.71
CA MET A 214 -1.80 -24.97 -24.77
C MET A 214 -1.79 -24.07 -23.54
N ASP A 215 -1.82 -24.68 -22.35
CA ASP A 215 -1.61 -23.94 -21.11
C ASP A 215 -0.18 -23.41 -21.03
N VAL A 216 -0.03 -22.22 -20.50
CA VAL A 216 1.27 -21.56 -20.38
C VAL A 216 1.83 -21.84 -18.99
N PHE A 217 2.98 -22.52 -18.92
CA PHE A 217 3.68 -22.86 -17.68
C PHE A 217 5.11 -22.27 -17.71
N GLU A 218 5.67 -21.96 -16.57
CA GLU A 218 7.09 -21.63 -16.44
C GLU A 218 7.92 -22.90 -16.30
N ASN A 219 9.05 -22.94 -16.99
CA ASN A 219 10.07 -23.95 -16.79
C ASN A 219 11.47 -23.30 -16.83
N GLU A 220 12.54 -24.07 -16.63
CA GLU A 220 13.92 -23.62 -16.56
C GLU A 220 14.41 -22.81 -17.79
N ARG A 221 13.63 -22.70 -18.86
CA ARG A 221 14.01 -22.12 -20.16
C ARG A 221 13.30 -20.84 -20.56
N GLY A 222 12.28 -20.36 -19.80
CA GLY A 222 11.59 -19.14 -20.22
C GLY A 222 10.55 -18.62 -19.24
N THR A 223 10.34 -17.29 -19.32
CA THR A 223 9.34 -16.55 -18.54
C THR A 223 8.02 -16.53 -19.31
N PHE A 224 6.99 -16.98 -18.66
CA PHE A 224 5.62 -16.91 -19.13
C PHE A 224 4.89 -15.77 -18.41
N ILE A 225 3.79 -15.28 -19.00
CA ILE A 225 3.03 -14.13 -18.45
C ILE A 225 2.10 -14.64 -17.37
N PHE A 226 2.42 -14.40 -16.07
CA PHE A 226 1.70 -14.98 -14.95
C PHE A 226 1.31 -13.99 -13.89
N ASN A 227 0.30 -14.38 -13.09
CA ASN A 227 -0.27 -13.65 -12.01
C ASN A 227 0.60 -13.81 -10.75
N SER A 228 1.52 -12.88 -10.52
CA SER A 228 2.39 -12.89 -9.34
C SER A 228 1.58 -12.90 -8.05
N LYS A 229 2.02 -13.68 -7.06
CA LYS A 229 1.54 -13.62 -5.69
C LYS A 229 1.77 -12.21 -5.11
N ASP A 230 1.02 -11.85 -4.07
CA ASP A 230 1.23 -10.60 -3.37
C ASP A 230 2.38 -10.74 -2.37
N LEU A 231 3.21 -9.69 -2.23
CA LEU A 231 4.28 -9.65 -1.23
C LEU A 231 3.70 -9.59 0.18
N CYS A 232 4.25 -10.37 1.10
CA CYS A 232 3.98 -10.28 2.52
C CYS A 232 5.22 -10.70 3.31
N THR A 233 5.70 -9.83 4.18
CA THR A 233 6.89 -10.06 5.02
C THR A 233 6.60 -9.86 6.50
N ILE A 234 5.34 -9.94 6.92
CA ILE A 234 4.94 -9.69 8.32
C ILE A 234 5.61 -10.67 9.31
N GLU A 235 5.92 -11.89 8.87
CA GLU A 235 6.61 -12.90 9.66
C GLU A 235 8.11 -12.59 9.85
N HIS A 236 8.64 -11.60 9.12
CA HIS A 236 10.07 -11.33 8.97
C HIS A 236 10.46 -9.91 9.44
N ILE A 237 9.76 -9.37 10.45
CA ILE A 237 10.09 -8.06 11.04
C ILE A 237 11.54 -8.00 11.54
N PRO A 238 12.10 -9.01 12.22
CA PRO A 238 13.49 -9.00 12.63
C PRO A 238 14.47 -8.84 11.47
N GLU A 239 14.28 -9.60 10.39
CA GLU A 239 15.14 -9.57 9.21
C GLU A 239 15.06 -8.23 8.48
N LEU A 240 13.86 -7.64 8.36
CA LEU A 240 13.66 -6.30 7.81
C LEU A 240 14.45 -5.25 8.59
N VAL A 241 14.38 -5.29 9.91
CA VAL A 241 15.09 -4.33 10.78
C VAL A 241 16.60 -4.56 10.75
N GLN A 242 17.06 -5.82 10.79
CA GLN A 242 18.47 -6.17 10.78
C GLN A 242 19.15 -5.88 9.44
N SER A 243 18.42 -5.88 8.33
CA SER A 243 18.95 -5.50 7.01
C SER A 243 19.28 -4.01 6.87
N GLY A 244 18.89 -3.18 7.86
CA GLY A 244 19.18 -1.75 7.87
C GLY A 244 18.22 -0.90 7.04
N ILE A 245 17.05 -1.43 6.70
CA ILE A 245 15.94 -0.68 6.09
C ILE A 245 15.37 0.29 7.13
N THR A 246 15.24 1.56 6.75
CA THR A 246 14.77 2.63 7.63
C THR A 246 13.29 2.98 7.41
N SER A 247 12.72 2.61 6.26
CA SER A 247 11.30 2.84 5.94
C SER A 247 10.68 1.59 5.30
N LEU A 248 9.60 1.10 5.91
CA LEU A 248 8.85 -0.10 5.55
C LEU A 248 7.60 0.29 4.78
N LYS A 249 7.59 0.09 3.47
CA LYS A 249 6.55 0.59 2.56
C LYS A 249 5.51 -0.46 2.21
N ILE A 250 4.25 -0.09 2.38
CA ILE A 250 3.08 -0.89 1.95
C ILE A 250 2.61 -0.41 0.58
N GLU A 251 2.43 -1.31 -0.39
CA GLU A 251 1.77 -1.01 -1.68
C GLU A 251 0.25 -1.14 -1.55
N GLY A 252 -0.49 -0.20 -2.14
CA GLY A 252 -1.95 -0.30 -2.07
C GLY A 252 -2.73 0.98 -2.37
N ARG A 253 -2.20 1.96 -3.12
CA ARG A 253 -2.90 3.23 -3.44
C ARG A 253 -4.28 3.05 -4.05
N VAL A 254 -4.49 2.00 -4.86
CA VAL A 254 -5.77 1.68 -5.49
C VAL A 254 -6.66 0.77 -4.63
N LYS A 255 -6.19 0.38 -3.45
CA LYS A 255 -6.95 -0.47 -2.52
C LYS A 255 -7.94 0.36 -1.69
N THR A 256 -8.86 -0.34 -1.01
CA THR A 256 -9.88 0.29 -0.15
C THR A 256 -9.31 0.78 1.19
N SER A 257 -10.02 1.67 1.88
CA SER A 257 -9.70 2.09 3.26
C SER A 257 -9.66 0.89 4.21
N TYR A 258 -10.54 -0.10 4.02
CA TYR A 258 -10.53 -1.36 4.78
C TYR A 258 -9.21 -2.14 4.62
N TYR A 259 -8.68 -2.23 3.39
CA TYR A 259 -7.36 -2.84 3.17
C TYR A 259 -6.28 -2.05 3.91
N VAL A 260 -6.27 -0.72 3.79
CA VAL A 260 -5.26 0.13 4.44
C VAL A 260 -5.32 -0.04 5.96
N ALA A 261 -6.51 0.05 6.56
CA ALA A 261 -6.72 -0.14 7.99
C ALA A 261 -6.17 -1.47 8.51
N THR A 262 -6.53 -2.56 7.84
CA THR A 262 -6.15 -3.91 8.25
C THR A 262 -4.64 -4.15 8.11
N ILE A 263 -4.05 -3.80 6.94
CA ILE A 263 -2.63 -4.05 6.69
C ILE A 263 -1.75 -3.17 7.58
N VAL A 264 -2.03 -1.87 7.65
CA VAL A 264 -1.24 -0.94 8.48
C VAL A 264 -1.33 -1.32 9.95
N GLY A 265 -2.54 -1.63 10.45
CA GLY A 265 -2.75 -2.03 11.83
C GLY A 265 -1.98 -3.30 12.22
N ALA A 266 -2.02 -4.33 11.37
CA ALA A 266 -1.30 -5.60 11.62
C ALA A 266 0.22 -5.39 11.64
N TYR A 267 0.79 -4.71 10.63
CA TYR A 267 2.23 -4.40 10.63
C TYR A 267 2.63 -3.51 11.80
N ARG A 268 1.80 -2.52 12.18
CA ARG A 268 2.09 -1.66 13.33
C ARG A 268 2.17 -2.46 14.61
N ARG A 269 1.19 -3.32 14.90
CA ARG A 269 1.19 -4.17 16.11
C ARG A 269 2.40 -5.10 16.13
N GLU A 270 2.78 -5.69 14.99
CA GLU A 270 3.89 -6.63 14.93
C GLU A 270 5.26 -5.94 15.07
N ILE A 271 5.42 -4.76 14.45
CA ILE A 271 6.61 -3.92 14.65
C ILE A 271 6.72 -3.51 16.13
N ASP A 272 5.63 -3.06 16.75
CA ASP A 272 5.62 -2.65 18.15
C ASP A 272 5.93 -3.81 19.09
N ARG A 273 5.39 -5.01 18.81
CA ARG A 273 5.71 -6.26 19.53
C ARG A 273 7.21 -6.58 19.47
N TYR A 274 7.81 -6.51 18.28
CA TYR A 274 9.24 -6.73 18.13
C TYR A 274 10.07 -5.73 18.96
N PHE A 275 9.75 -4.45 18.88
CA PHE A 275 10.50 -3.41 19.61
C PHE A 275 10.21 -3.37 21.11
N ALA A 276 9.11 -3.98 21.59
CA ALA A 276 8.84 -4.12 23.02
C ALA A 276 9.79 -5.12 23.69
N ASP A 277 10.11 -6.23 23.03
CA ASP A 277 11.06 -7.24 23.52
C ASP A 277 11.74 -7.97 22.34
N PRO A 278 12.81 -7.40 21.76
CA PRO A 278 13.49 -7.98 20.61
C PRO A 278 14.17 -9.34 20.89
N GLN A 279 14.51 -9.61 22.15
CA GLN A 279 15.24 -10.83 22.51
C GLN A 279 14.31 -12.05 22.63
N ASN A 280 13.08 -11.82 23.07
CA ASN A 280 12.08 -12.88 23.25
C ASN A 280 10.95 -12.78 22.21
N TYR A 281 11.17 -12.02 21.14
CA TYR A 281 10.17 -11.85 20.10
C TYR A 281 9.80 -13.19 19.46
N THR A 282 8.49 -13.41 19.38
CA THR A 282 7.88 -14.48 18.61
C THR A 282 6.77 -13.90 17.74
N PHE A 283 6.74 -14.29 16.47
CA PHE A 283 5.71 -13.84 15.54
C PHE A 283 4.30 -14.24 16.00
N ASN A 284 3.36 -13.31 15.93
CA ASN A 284 1.97 -13.60 16.24
C ASN A 284 1.21 -13.99 14.96
N LYS A 285 0.95 -15.28 14.79
CA LYS A 285 0.22 -15.80 13.63
C LYS A 285 -1.14 -15.13 13.39
N ALA A 286 -1.80 -14.64 14.45
CA ALA A 286 -3.08 -13.93 14.32
C ALA A 286 -2.96 -12.68 13.43
N GLU A 287 -1.79 -12.01 13.38
CA GLU A 287 -1.58 -10.87 12.50
C GLU A 287 -1.49 -11.28 11.02
N TYR A 288 -0.94 -12.46 10.70
CA TYR A 288 -1.00 -13.00 9.35
C TYR A 288 -2.44 -13.36 8.96
N ASP A 289 -3.18 -13.97 9.87
CA ASP A 289 -4.58 -14.32 9.65
C ASP A 289 -5.44 -13.05 9.43
N GLU A 290 -5.10 -11.93 10.08
CA GLU A 290 -5.70 -10.62 9.81
C GLU A 290 -5.46 -10.15 8.36
N LEU A 291 -4.23 -10.28 7.87
CA LEU A 291 -3.91 -9.89 6.49
C LEU A 291 -4.70 -10.71 5.45
N CYS A 292 -5.09 -11.94 5.78
CA CYS A 292 -5.90 -12.79 4.92
C CYS A 292 -7.38 -12.38 4.86
N LYS A 293 -7.85 -11.47 5.71
CA LYS A 293 -9.24 -11.01 5.74
C LYS A 293 -9.55 -9.87 4.75
N VAL A 294 -8.54 -9.31 4.10
CA VAL A 294 -8.72 -8.33 3.01
C VAL A 294 -8.56 -8.97 1.65
N SER A 295 -8.93 -8.25 0.60
CA SER A 295 -8.76 -8.73 -0.77
C SER A 295 -7.27 -8.87 -1.13
N HIS A 296 -6.80 -10.10 -1.30
CA HIS A 296 -5.41 -10.44 -1.59
C HIS A 296 -5.28 -11.62 -2.56
N ARG A 297 -4.09 -11.83 -3.11
CA ARG A 297 -3.66 -13.09 -3.71
C ARG A 297 -2.90 -13.92 -2.69
N PRO A 298 -2.64 -15.20 -2.95
CA PRO A 298 -1.71 -15.95 -2.13
C PRO A 298 -0.43 -15.15 -1.88
N TYR A 299 0.12 -15.21 -0.67
CA TYR A 299 1.28 -14.43 -0.28
C TYR A 299 2.61 -15.12 -0.62
N THR A 300 3.65 -14.30 -0.81
CA THR A 300 5.04 -14.70 -1.02
C THR A 300 5.96 -13.69 -0.34
N THR A 301 7.16 -14.11 0.00
CA THR A 301 8.24 -13.22 0.46
C THR A 301 9.01 -12.55 -0.70
N GLY A 302 8.57 -12.76 -1.95
CA GLY A 302 9.23 -12.23 -3.14
C GLY A 302 10.70 -12.68 -3.24
N PHE A 303 11.59 -11.70 -3.43
CA PHE A 303 13.04 -11.94 -3.56
C PHE A 303 13.81 -11.91 -2.24
N TYR A 304 13.19 -11.62 -1.12
CA TYR A 304 13.89 -11.39 0.15
C TYR A 304 14.76 -12.55 0.63
N PHE A 305 14.36 -13.79 0.34
CA PHE A 305 15.13 -15.00 0.70
C PHE A 305 15.86 -15.62 -0.51
N GLY A 306 15.89 -14.95 -1.64
CA GLY A 306 16.55 -15.39 -2.86
C GLY A 306 15.65 -15.29 -4.09
N LYS A 307 16.10 -15.87 -5.20
CA LYS A 307 15.36 -15.83 -6.46
C LYS A 307 14.03 -16.60 -6.30
N PRO A 308 12.88 -15.98 -6.63
CA PRO A 308 11.59 -16.68 -6.63
C PRO A 308 11.60 -17.89 -7.56
N ASP A 309 10.93 -18.94 -7.13
CA ASP A 309 10.72 -20.17 -7.89
C ASP A 309 9.33 -20.21 -8.53
N GLU A 310 8.98 -21.36 -9.12
CA GLU A 310 7.67 -21.64 -9.71
C GLU A 310 6.51 -21.41 -8.72
N ASN A 311 6.73 -21.63 -7.41
CA ASN A 311 5.71 -21.46 -6.38
C ASN A 311 5.40 -19.98 -6.08
N SER A 312 6.12 -19.04 -6.64
CA SER A 312 5.91 -17.59 -6.46
C SER A 312 4.84 -16.99 -7.37
N GLN A 313 4.21 -17.80 -8.22
CA GLN A 313 3.16 -17.42 -9.15
C GLN A 313 1.83 -18.11 -8.81
N VAL A 314 0.73 -17.55 -9.30
CA VAL A 314 -0.62 -18.15 -9.17
C VAL A 314 -1.06 -18.67 -10.53
N TYR A 315 -1.14 -19.98 -10.67
CA TYR A 315 -1.49 -20.65 -11.92
C TYR A 315 -2.98 -21.00 -12.04
N THR A 316 -3.68 -21.09 -10.90
CA THR A 316 -5.04 -21.64 -10.83
C THR A 316 -6.14 -20.62 -11.02
N SER A 317 -5.89 -19.33 -10.74
CA SER A 317 -6.91 -18.29 -10.79
C SER A 317 -6.30 -16.91 -10.95
N SER A 318 -6.94 -16.03 -11.72
CA SER A 318 -6.67 -14.59 -11.76
C SER A 318 -7.41 -13.83 -10.65
N SER A 319 -8.26 -14.50 -9.88
CA SER A 319 -9.14 -13.91 -8.90
C SER A 319 -8.42 -13.59 -7.58
N TYR A 320 -8.88 -12.53 -6.93
CA TYR A 320 -8.52 -12.26 -5.53
C TYR A 320 -9.32 -13.14 -4.59
N ILE A 321 -8.69 -13.58 -3.50
CA ILE A 321 -9.36 -14.18 -2.33
C ILE A 321 -10.08 -13.04 -1.60
N ARG A 322 -11.36 -13.24 -1.25
CA ARG A 322 -12.20 -12.25 -0.57
C ARG A 322 -13.18 -12.97 0.33
N ASP A 323 -12.74 -13.35 1.51
CA ASP A 323 -13.54 -14.13 2.47
C ASP A 323 -14.33 -13.26 3.43
N TYR A 324 -14.05 -11.95 3.47
CA TYR A 324 -14.73 -10.96 4.32
C TYR A 324 -15.22 -9.77 3.51
N ASP A 325 -16.36 -9.24 3.92
CA ASP A 325 -16.90 -7.98 3.42
C ASP A 325 -16.85 -6.88 4.50
N LEU A 326 -16.47 -5.66 4.10
CA LEU A 326 -16.67 -4.47 4.92
C LEU A 326 -18.15 -4.16 4.95
N ILE A 327 -18.78 -4.19 6.13
CA ILE A 327 -20.22 -3.99 6.28
C ILE A 327 -20.59 -2.60 6.80
N GLY A 328 -19.65 -1.91 7.48
CA GLY A 328 -19.92 -0.56 7.99
C GLY A 328 -18.68 0.15 8.52
N ILE A 329 -18.79 1.47 8.69
CA ILE A 329 -17.77 2.34 9.28
C ILE A 329 -18.43 3.17 10.37
N VAL A 330 -17.82 3.17 11.56
CA VAL A 330 -18.27 3.96 12.71
C VAL A 330 -18.00 5.44 12.45
N GLN A 331 -19.06 6.24 12.56
CA GLN A 331 -19.00 7.70 12.46
C GLN A 331 -18.81 8.36 13.82
N SER A 332 -19.50 7.83 14.82
CA SER A 332 -19.41 8.32 16.21
C SER A 332 -19.78 7.20 17.20
N TYR A 333 -19.37 7.39 18.44
CA TYR A 333 -19.67 6.49 19.54
C TYR A 333 -20.05 7.29 20.78
N ASP A 334 -21.16 6.92 21.39
CA ASP A 334 -21.61 7.46 22.67
C ASP A 334 -21.20 6.51 23.79
N ALA A 335 -20.24 6.95 24.60
CA ALA A 335 -19.70 6.15 25.71
C ALA A 335 -20.68 5.93 26.87
N GLU A 336 -21.72 6.80 27.03
CA GLU A 336 -22.72 6.67 28.10
C GLU A 336 -23.71 5.55 27.79
N THR A 337 -24.13 5.46 26.53
CA THR A 337 -25.13 4.49 26.06
C THR A 337 -24.51 3.22 25.46
N GLY A 338 -23.23 3.30 25.06
CA GLY A 338 -22.55 2.23 24.31
C GLY A 338 -23.02 2.10 22.86
N ILE A 339 -23.65 3.15 22.31
CA ILE A 339 -24.23 3.14 20.95
C ILE A 339 -23.21 3.71 19.96
N ALA A 340 -22.93 2.94 18.92
CA ALA A 340 -22.18 3.39 17.75
C ALA A 340 -23.14 3.82 16.64
N THR A 341 -22.87 4.97 16.02
CA THR A 341 -23.49 5.41 14.77
C THR A 341 -22.60 4.96 13.62
N ILE A 342 -23.15 4.23 12.67
CA ILE A 342 -22.42 3.50 11.64
C ILE A 342 -23.01 3.84 10.27
N THR A 343 -22.13 4.12 9.30
CA THR A 343 -22.50 4.17 7.89
C THR A 343 -22.34 2.78 7.28
N GLN A 344 -23.44 2.22 6.79
CA GLN A 344 -23.47 0.92 6.13
C GLN A 344 -22.67 0.93 4.81
N ARG A 345 -21.99 -0.18 4.49
CA ARG A 345 -21.25 -0.38 3.25
C ARG A 345 -21.71 -1.61 2.47
N THR A 346 -21.96 -2.70 3.15
CA THR A 346 -22.48 -3.96 2.58
C THR A 346 -23.62 -4.46 3.47
N ARG A 347 -24.55 -5.21 2.90
CA ARG A 347 -25.72 -5.76 3.61
C ARG A 347 -25.31 -6.62 4.79
N PHE A 348 -25.96 -6.38 5.96
CA PHE A 348 -25.91 -7.25 7.12
C PHE A 348 -27.25 -7.25 7.90
N CYS A 349 -27.41 -8.22 8.76
CA CYS A 349 -28.69 -8.48 9.43
C CYS A 349 -28.51 -8.63 10.94
N LYS A 350 -29.59 -8.46 11.67
CA LYS A 350 -29.71 -8.92 13.06
C LYS A 350 -29.41 -10.42 13.12
N GLY A 351 -28.65 -10.84 14.13
CA GLY A 351 -28.16 -12.21 14.29
C GLY A 351 -26.84 -12.52 13.58
N ASP A 352 -26.33 -11.63 12.73
CA ASP A 352 -25.01 -11.81 12.14
C ASP A 352 -23.91 -11.71 13.18
N GLU A 353 -22.93 -12.61 13.12
CA GLU A 353 -21.66 -12.45 13.82
C GLU A 353 -20.76 -11.52 13.02
N ILE A 354 -20.24 -10.49 13.66
CA ILE A 354 -19.41 -9.44 13.05
C ILE A 354 -18.12 -9.24 13.83
N GLU A 355 -17.09 -8.80 13.11
CA GLU A 355 -15.83 -8.36 13.71
C GLU A 355 -15.71 -6.84 13.58
N ILE A 356 -15.31 -6.18 14.67
CA ILE A 356 -15.10 -4.72 14.69
C ILE A 356 -13.61 -4.45 14.88
N ILE A 357 -12.96 -3.93 13.83
CA ILE A 357 -11.56 -3.51 13.85
C ILE A 357 -11.45 -2.06 14.31
N ARG A 358 -10.47 -1.80 15.16
CA ARG A 358 -10.29 -0.50 15.84
C ARG A 358 -8.90 0.07 15.56
N PRO A 359 -8.78 1.39 15.41
CA PRO A 359 -7.46 2.04 15.37
C PRO A 359 -6.57 1.62 16.55
N MET A 360 -5.36 1.16 16.26
CA MET A 360 -4.31 0.78 17.23
C MET A 360 -4.67 -0.31 18.25
N GLN A 361 -5.83 -0.97 18.12
CA GLN A 361 -6.29 -1.99 19.07
C GLN A 361 -6.63 -3.30 18.34
N PRO A 362 -6.63 -4.44 19.03
CA PRO A 362 -7.18 -5.69 18.51
C PRO A 362 -8.66 -5.53 18.13
N TYR A 363 -9.11 -6.28 17.15
CA TYR A 363 -10.53 -6.40 16.86
C TYR A 363 -11.25 -7.20 17.95
N PHE A 364 -12.56 -7.04 18.04
CA PHE A 364 -13.42 -7.89 18.84
C PHE A 364 -14.59 -8.41 18.01
N VAL A 365 -15.22 -9.46 18.51
CA VAL A 365 -16.35 -10.14 17.84
C VAL A 365 -17.61 -9.92 18.65
N GLN A 366 -18.71 -9.64 17.98
CA GLN A 366 -20.05 -9.61 18.58
C GLN A 366 -21.11 -10.07 17.61
N THR A 367 -22.26 -10.49 18.15
CA THR A 367 -23.49 -10.68 17.38
C THR A 367 -24.24 -9.35 17.28
N VAL A 368 -24.91 -9.10 16.17
CA VAL A 368 -25.80 -7.96 15.98
C VAL A 368 -27.14 -8.26 16.67
N ASP A 369 -27.31 -7.80 17.91
CA ASP A 369 -28.52 -8.07 18.70
C ASP A 369 -29.71 -7.23 18.26
N SER A 370 -29.47 -5.94 18.00
CA SER A 370 -30.48 -4.99 17.54
C SER A 370 -29.86 -3.85 16.76
N MET A 371 -30.61 -3.28 15.84
CA MET A 371 -30.23 -2.10 15.06
C MET A 371 -31.42 -1.16 14.94
N THR A 372 -31.14 0.14 14.87
CA THR A 372 -32.14 1.14 14.49
C THR A 372 -31.64 1.96 13.31
N ASP A 373 -32.55 2.52 12.54
CA ASP A 373 -32.26 3.52 11.51
C ASP A 373 -31.92 4.89 12.14
N GLU A 374 -31.68 5.89 11.31
CA GLU A 374 -31.42 7.27 11.74
C GLU A 374 -32.58 7.90 12.57
N ASN A 375 -33.81 7.46 12.33
CA ASN A 375 -35.02 7.93 13.00
C ASN A 375 -35.31 7.19 14.31
N GLY A 376 -34.52 6.17 14.64
CA GLY A 376 -34.70 5.33 15.83
C GLY A 376 -35.67 4.17 15.65
N SER A 377 -36.15 3.90 14.43
CA SER A 377 -36.99 2.74 14.14
C SER A 377 -36.16 1.47 14.09
N GLU A 378 -36.62 0.40 14.75
CA GLU A 378 -35.94 -0.90 14.70
C GLU A 378 -35.92 -1.47 13.27
N ILE A 379 -34.79 -2.03 12.89
CA ILE A 379 -34.58 -2.69 11.59
C ILE A 379 -33.94 -4.06 11.78
N GLU A 380 -34.39 -5.02 10.98
CA GLU A 380 -33.80 -6.37 10.97
C GLU A 380 -32.66 -6.51 9.97
N VAL A 381 -32.62 -5.63 8.96
CA VAL A 381 -31.66 -5.69 7.84
C VAL A 381 -31.18 -4.29 7.47
N ALA A 382 -29.89 -4.13 7.41
CA ALA A 382 -29.22 -2.95 6.87
C ALA A 382 -28.80 -3.24 5.43
N ASN A 383 -29.54 -2.72 4.44
CA ASN A 383 -29.37 -3.06 3.03
C ASN A 383 -29.40 -1.88 2.05
N HIS A 384 -29.52 -0.65 2.54
CA HIS A 384 -29.47 0.55 1.72
C HIS A 384 -28.05 1.14 1.76
N ALA A 385 -27.51 1.48 0.59
CA ALA A 385 -26.16 2.07 0.48
C ALA A 385 -26.06 3.34 1.35
N GLU A 386 -24.98 3.40 2.15
CA GLU A 386 -24.68 4.52 3.06
C GLU A 386 -25.75 4.80 4.13
N GLN A 387 -26.64 3.83 4.39
CA GLN A 387 -27.62 3.91 5.46
C GLN A 387 -26.97 4.18 6.81
N ILE A 388 -27.49 5.15 7.55
CA ILE A 388 -27.07 5.42 8.92
C ILE A 388 -27.78 4.45 9.86
N ILE A 389 -26.98 3.75 10.66
CA ILE A 389 -27.44 2.72 11.59
C ILE A 389 -26.92 3.05 12.97
N LYS A 390 -27.72 2.82 13.99
CA LYS A 390 -27.28 2.85 15.38
C LYS A 390 -27.40 1.46 15.97
N MET A 391 -26.33 0.98 16.60
CA MET A 391 -26.34 -0.27 17.32
C MET A 391 -25.44 -0.21 18.57
N LYS A 392 -25.79 -0.99 19.57
CA LYS A 392 -24.96 -1.16 20.75
C LYS A 392 -23.74 -2.00 20.43
N VAL A 393 -22.56 -1.58 20.90
CA VAL A 393 -21.31 -2.34 20.78
C VAL A 393 -20.82 -2.79 22.15
N THR A 394 -20.21 -3.98 22.21
CA THR A 394 -19.79 -4.61 23.47
C THR A 394 -18.52 -4.03 24.04
N GLU A 395 -17.70 -3.41 23.20
CA GLU A 395 -16.48 -2.71 23.62
C GLU A 395 -16.44 -1.29 23.02
N PRO A 396 -15.74 -0.33 23.65
CA PRO A 396 -15.61 1.02 23.12
C PRO A 396 -14.99 1.04 21.71
N VAL A 397 -15.56 1.89 20.86
CA VAL A 397 -15.07 2.14 19.49
C VAL A 397 -14.80 3.63 19.29
N THR A 398 -14.14 3.98 18.21
CA THR A 398 -13.90 5.38 17.81
C THR A 398 -14.39 5.59 16.36
N ALA A 399 -14.57 6.83 15.98
CA ALA A 399 -14.77 7.17 14.57
C ALA A 399 -13.63 6.56 13.74
N GLY A 400 -13.97 5.99 12.57
CA GLY A 400 -13.02 5.26 11.73
C GLY A 400 -12.85 3.79 12.08
N SER A 401 -13.42 3.28 13.19
CA SER A 401 -13.53 1.82 13.41
C SER A 401 -14.39 1.21 12.32
N MET A 402 -14.04 -0.01 11.89
CA MET A 402 -14.70 -0.66 10.74
C MET A 402 -15.30 -1.99 11.15
N LEU A 403 -16.48 -2.27 10.64
CA LEU A 403 -17.21 -3.52 10.85
C LEU A 403 -17.04 -4.39 9.62
N ARG A 404 -16.70 -5.66 9.84
CA ARG A 404 -16.61 -6.66 8.78
C ARG A 404 -17.32 -7.95 9.16
N LYS A 405 -17.67 -8.71 8.13
CA LYS A 405 -18.35 -10.00 8.28
C LYS A 405 -17.74 -11.02 7.33
N LYS A 406 -17.60 -12.26 7.82
CA LYS A 406 -17.24 -13.39 6.98
C LYS A 406 -18.37 -13.70 5.99
N LYS A 407 -18.03 -14.06 4.75
CA LYS A 407 -19.01 -14.44 3.72
C LYS A 407 -19.63 -15.79 3.99
#